data_9104087f58a7bd5067152a9c6d3639e0
#
_entry.id   9104087f58a7bd5067152a9c6d3639e0
#
_cell.length_a   1.000
_cell.length_b   1.000
_cell.length_c   1.000
_cell.angle_alpha   90.00
_cell.angle_beta   90.00
_cell.angle_gamma   90.00
#
_symmetry.space_group_name_H-M   'P 1'
#
loop_
_entity.id
_entity.type
_entity.pdbx_description
1 polymer ?
#
loop_
_entity_poly.entity_id
_entity_poly.type
_entity_poly.pdbx_seq_one_letter_code
_entity_poly.pdbx_strand_id
1 'polypeptide(L)'
;MRRIVLILAAIAATPASAAPAPIAGNWKTDDGRAIVSVAPCAVAGGGLCATIVRFLSPEPQGGIRDAKNPDPKLRNRRVLGSNVLWDLKPAGKAWTGTGYSARDGRTFNATVTSDGPTLKLKGCVMVFCKKVVWTRT
;
A
#
# COMPACT_ATOMS: atom_id res chain seq x y z
N MET A 1 33.18 30.72 -51.41
CA MET A 1 33.27 30.64 -49.95
C MET A 1 31.92 30.12 -49.42
N ARG A 2 31.90 28.84 -49.02
CA ARG A 2 30.70 28.19 -48.48
C ARG A 2 30.73 28.33 -46.95
N ARG A 3 29.80 29.10 -46.36
CA ARG A 3 29.64 29.22 -44.92
C ARG A 3 28.82 28.01 -44.44
N ILE A 4 29.49 27.13 -43.67
CA ILE A 4 28.85 26.00 -42.98
C ILE A 4 28.28 26.59 -41.67
N VAL A 5 26.96 26.61 -41.56
CA VAL A 5 26.26 26.96 -40.30
C VAL A 5 26.10 25.65 -39.51
N LEU A 6 26.86 25.48 -38.43
CA LEU A 6 26.67 24.41 -37.45
C LEU A 6 25.51 24.78 -36.57
N ILE A 7 24.36 24.08 -36.71
CA ILE A 7 23.25 24.16 -35.78
C ILE A 7 23.55 23.22 -34.63
N LEU A 8 23.90 23.76 -33.45
CA LEU A 8 23.94 23.01 -32.21
C LEU A 8 22.50 22.72 -31.75
N ALA A 9 22.06 21.48 -31.88
CA ALA A 9 20.83 21.02 -31.27
C ALA A 9 21.06 20.83 -29.78
N ALA A 10 20.49 21.74 -28.95
CA ALA A 10 20.46 21.57 -27.49
C ALA A 10 19.46 20.48 -27.14
N ILE A 11 19.95 19.32 -26.71
CA ILE A 11 19.10 18.26 -26.16
C ILE A 11 18.71 18.70 -24.74
N ALA A 12 17.48 19.15 -24.58
CA ALA A 12 16.91 19.45 -23.27
C ALA A 12 16.63 18.10 -22.59
N ALA A 13 17.47 17.76 -21.59
CA ALA A 13 17.20 16.62 -20.70
C ALA A 13 16.02 16.98 -19.80
N THR A 14 14.87 16.38 -20.04
CA THR A 14 13.74 16.46 -19.12
C THR A 14 14.10 15.73 -17.83
N PRO A 15 13.96 16.36 -16.64
CA PRO A 15 14.18 15.64 -15.39
C PRO A 15 13.15 14.53 -15.27
N ALA A 16 13.60 13.28 -15.23
CA ALA A 16 12.75 12.15 -14.91
C ALA A 16 12.23 12.31 -13.48
N SER A 17 10.91 12.43 -13.31
CA SER A 17 10.28 12.40 -11.99
C SER A 17 10.61 11.06 -11.35
N ALA A 18 11.23 11.06 -10.14
CA ALA A 18 11.57 9.83 -9.44
C ALA A 18 10.29 9.11 -9.02
N ALA A 19 10.11 7.86 -9.51
CA ALA A 19 9.02 6.99 -9.07
C ALA A 19 9.23 6.59 -7.59
N PRO A 20 8.15 6.29 -6.83
CA PRO A 20 8.29 5.79 -5.47
C PRO A 20 9.00 4.42 -5.47
N ALA A 21 9.72 4.12 -4.38
CA ALA A 21 10.37 2.82 -4.21
C ALA A 21 9.34 1.69 -4.27
N PRO A 22 9.70 0.50 -4.85
CA PRO A 22 8.79 -0.63 -4.95
C PRO A 22 8.32 -1.12 -3.58
N ILE A 23 7.02 -1.44 -3.47
CA ILE A 23 6.41 -1.98 -2.25
C ILE A 23 5.83 -3.38 -2.44
N ALA A 24 5.87 -3.94 -3.64
CA ALA A 24 5.40 -5.29 -3.90
C ALA A 24 6.18 -6.33 -3.07
N GLY A 25 5.50 -7.37 -2.63
CA GLY A 25 6.07 -8.46 -1.84
C GLY A 25 5.35 -8.69 -0.52
N ASN A 26 5.96 -9.48 0.34
CA ASN A 26 5.38 -9.87 1.62
C ASN A 26 5.97 -9.05 2.77
N TRP A 27 5.12 -8.65 3.68
CA TRP A 27 5.45 -7.79 4.80
C TRP A 27 4.84 -8.33 6.09
N LYS A 28 5.61 -8.32 7.15
CA LYS A 28 5.12 -8.60 8.50
C LYS A 28 4.62 -7.31 9.13
N THR A 29 3.42 -7.34 9.68
CA THR A 29 2.81 -6.17 10.35
C THR A 29 3.60 -5.76 11.60
N ASP A 30 3.42 -4.50 12.01
CA ASP A 30 4.13 -3.89 13.15
C ASP A 30 3.90 -4.63 14.47
N ASP A 31 2.71 -5.18 14.67
CA ASP A 31 2.37 -6.01 15.84
C ASP A 31 2.88 -7.46 15.76
N GLY A 32 3.51 -7.84 14.64
CA GLY A 32 4.03 -9.18 14.41
C GLY A 32 2.98 -10.26 14.22
N ARG A 33 1.72 -9.92 14.02
CA ARG A 33 0.61 -10.90 14.02
C ARG A 33 0.23 -11.42 12.65
N ALA A 34 0.59 -10.72 11.58
CA ALA A 34 0.16 -11.08 10.23
C ALA A 34 1.25 -10.86 9.19
N ILE A 35 1.15 -11.62 8.12
CA ILE A 35 1.84 -11.39 6.85
C ILE A 35 0.83 -10.81 5.86
N VAL A 36 1.22 -9.72 5.24
CA VAL A 36 0.46 -9.02 4.22
C VAL A 36 1.22 -9.11 2.91
N SER A 37 0.54 -9.43 1.83
CA SER A 37 1.10 -9.45 0.47
C SER A 37 0.65 -8.23 -0.30
N VAL A 38 1.61 -7.47 -0.82
CA VAL A 38 1.35 -6.33 -1.70
C VAL A 38 1.59 -6.75 -3.14
N ALA A 39 0.57 -6.64 -3.96
CA ALA A 39 0.56 -7.05 -5.36
C ALA A 39 -0.47 -6.22 -6.14
N PRO A 40 -0.47 -6.27 -7.49
CA PRO A 40 -1.51 -5.63 -8.27
C PRO A 40 -2.90 -6.07 -7.81
N CYS A 41 -3.83 -5.13 -7.69
CA CYS A 41 -5.21 -5.44 -7.34
C CYS A 41 -5.85 -6.35 -8.39
N ALA A 42 -6.78 -7.21 -7.95
CA ALA A 42 -7.50 -8.11 -8.86
C ALA A 42 -8.33 -7.36 -9.90
N VAL A 43 -8.74 -6.12 -9.60
CA VAL A 43 -9.47 -5.25 -10.52
C VAL A 43 -8.48 -4.52 -11.42
N ALA A 44 -8.67 -4.60 -12.73
CA ALA A 44 -7.85 -3.88 -13.70
C ALA A 44 -7.85 -2.37 -13.43
N GLY A 45 -6.66 -1.74 -13.41
CA GLY A 45 -6.49 -0.32 -13.11
C GLY A 45 -6.60 0.05 -11.64
N GLY A 46 -6.78 -0.92 -10.72
CA GLY A 46 -6.95 -0.70 -9.29
C GLY A 46 -5.67 -0.43 -8.51
N GLY A 47 -4.53 -0.26 -9.17
CA GLY A 47 -3.23 -0.05 -8.51
C GLY A 47 -2.73 -1.28 -7.75
N LEU A 48 -2.05 -1.05 -6.62
CA LEU A 48 -1.61 -2.13 -5.73
C LEU A 48 -2.59 -2.31 -4.57
N CYS A 49 -2.74 -3.56 -4.16
CA CYS A 49 -3.53 -3.98 -3.00
C CYS A 49 -2.64 -4.73 -2.01
N ALA A 50 -2.95 -4.57 -0.73
CA ALA A 50 -2.32 -5.31 0.36
C ALA A 50 -3.35 -6.24 0.98
N THR A 51 -3.09 -7.53 0.93
CA THR A 51 -4.00 -8.59 1.38
C THR A 51 -3.39 -9.35 2.53
N ILE A 52 -4.16 -9.63 3.58
CA ILE A 52 -3.71 -10.51 4.67
C ILE A 52 -3.65 -11.94 4.14
N VAL A 53 -2.46 -12.52 4.07
CA VAL A 53 -2.26 -13.87 3.52
C VAL A 53 -1.99 -14.91 4.61
N ARG A 54 -1.59 -14.50 5.81
CA ARG A 54 -1.33 -15.42 6.91
C ARG A 54 -1.37 -14.70 8.26
N PHE A 55 -1.95 -15.32 9.26
CA PHE A 55 -1.75 -14.94 10.65
C PHE A 55 -0.58 -15.72 11.26
N LEU A 56 0.21 -15.04 12.10
CA LEU A 56 1.36 -15.62 12.81
C LEU A 56 0.99 -16.07 14.21
N SER A 57 -0.17 -15.67 14.71
CA SER A 57 -0.74 -16.15 15.99
C SER A 57 -1.91 -17.09 15.70
N PRO A 58 -2.20 -18.05 16.60
CA PRO A 58 -3.36 -18.91 16.44
C PRO A 58 -4.64 -18.11 16.31
N GLU A 59 -5.48 -18.49 15.34
CA GLU A 59 -6.82 -17.93 15.19
C GLU A 59 -7.81 -18.67 16.09
N PRO A 60 -8.88 -17.99 16.54
CA PRO A 60 -9.99 -18.67 17.19
C PRO A 60 -10.64 -19.67 16.23
N GLN A 61 -11.37 -20.64 16.77
CA GLN A 61 -12.12 -21.58 15.96
C GLN A 61 -13.09 -20.83 15.00
N GLY A 62 -13.08 -21.19 13.73
CA GLY A 62 -13.87 -20.51 12.69
C GLY A 62 -13.19 -19.27 12.09
N GLY A 63 -12.01 -18.89 12.60
CA GLY A 63 -11.22 -17.74 12.10
C GLY A 63 -11.70 -16.38 12.64
N ILE A 64 -10.89 -15.37 12.39
CA ILE A 64 -11.22 -13.99 12.77
C ILE A 64 -12.22 -13.41 11.77
N ARG A 65 -13.32 -12.87 12.28
CA ARG A 65 -14.37 -12.24 11.49
C ARG A 65 -14.27 -10.72 11.55
N ASP A 66 -14.77 -10.07 10.52
CA ASP A 66 -14.78 -8.60 10.40
C ASP A 66 -15.98 -7.99 11.15
N ALA A 67 -16.10 -8.33 12.42
CA ALA A 67 -17.28 -8.05 13.25
C ALA A 67 -17.58 -6.55 13.43
N LYS A 68 -16.58 -5.69 13.27
CA LYS A 68 -16.72 -4.23 13.41
C LYS A 68 -16.95 -3.52 12.07
N ASN A 69 -17.11 -4.26 10.97
CA ASN A 69 -17.36 -3.64 9.69
C ASN A 69 -18.64 -2.77 9.75
N PRO A 70 -18.60 -1.53 9.25
CA PRO A 70 -19.78 -0.67 9.17
C PRO A 70 -20.91 -1.27 8.34
N ASP A 71 -20.58 -2.05 7.30
CA ASP A 71 -21.55 -2.80 6.50
C ASP A 71 -21.91 -4.12 7.21
N PRO A 72 -23.17 -4.29 7.68
CA PRO A 72 -23.58 -5.52 8.34
C PRO A 72 -23.40 -6.79 7.48
N LYS A 73 -23.46 -6.66 6.17
CA LYS A 73 -23.29 -7.79 5.22
C LYS A 73 -21.87 -8.33 5.22
N LEU A 74 -20.89 -7.53 5.63
CA LEU A 74 -19.47 -7.90 5.64
C LEU A 74 -18.97 -8.37 7.02
N ARG A 75 -19.76 -8.23 8.07
CA ARG A 75 -19.33 -8.56 9.44
C ARG A 75 -18.99 -10.02 9.67
N ASN A 76 -19.56 -10.91 8.87
CA ASN A 76 -19.31 -12.35 8.99
C ASN A 76 -18.22 -12.86 8.05
N ARG A 77 -17.62 -11.99 7.23
CA ARG A 77 -16.51 -12.39 6.36
C ARG A 77 -15.24 -12.65 7.19
N ARG A 78 -14.40 -13.54 6.69
CA ARG A 78 -13.08 -13.76 7.30
C ARG A 78 -12.16 -12.57 7.02
N VAL A 79 -11.38 -12.19 8.02
CA VAL A 79 -10.35 -11.17 7.87
C VAL A 79 -9.17 -11.70 7.04
N LEU A 80 -8.83 -12.99 7.19
CA LEU A 80 -7.85 -13.65 6.33
C LEU A 80 -8.31 -13.60 4.87
N GLY A 81 -7.44 -13.15 3.98
CA GLY A 81 -7.73 -12.99 2.56
C GLY A 81 -8.38 -11.65 2.21
N SER A 82 -8.68 -10.80 3.18
CA SER A 82 -9.23 -9.47 2.90
C SER A 82 -8.13 -8.44 2.64
N ASN A 83 -8.49 -7.40 1.88
CA ASN A 83 -7.60 -6.28 1.64
C ASN A 83 -7.54 -5.36 2.86
N VAL A 84 -6.33 -5.01 3.28
CA VAL A 84 -6.08 -3.94 4.27
C VAL A 84 -5.73 -2.62 3.61
N LEU A 85 -5.20 -2.65 2.39
CA LEU A 85 -4.96 -1.47 1.57
C LEU A 85 -5.42 -1.77 0.13
N TRP A 86 -5.92 -0.76 -0.55
CA TRP A 86 -6.30 -0.86 -1.97
C TRP A 86 -6.14 0.48 -2.67
N ASP A 87 -6.20 0.46 -4.00
CA ASP A 87 -6.01 1.63 -4.86
C ASP A 87 -4.69 2.36 -4.60
N LEU A 88 -3.63 1.65 -4.20
CA LEU A 88 -2.33 2.26 -4.01
C LEU A 88 -1.74 2.64 -5.36
N LYS A 89 -1.56 3.93 -5.57
CA LYS A 89 -1.01 4.50 -6.80
C LYS A 89 0.15 5.43 -6.49
N PRO A 90 1.13 5.56 -7.41
CA PRO A 90 2.23 6.48 -7.22
C PRO A 90 1.75 7.91 -7.05
N ALA A 91 2.27 8.59 -6.03
CA ALA A 91 2.04 10.00 -5.77
C ALA A 91 3.34 10.63 -5.30
N GLY A 92 4.13 11.17 -6.23
CA GLY A 92 5.47 11.65 -5.96
C GLY A 92 6.39 10.52 -5.53
N LYS A 93 6.99 10.63 -4.34
CA LYS A 93 7.90 9.63 -3.75
C LYS A 93 7.17 8.57 -2.90
N ALA A 94 5.86 8.62 -2.84
CA ALA A 94 5.04 7.73 -2.03
C ALA A 94 3.99 7.02 -2.88
N TRP A 95 3.35 6.03 -2.26
CA TRP A 95 2.12 5.41 -2.74
C TRP A 95 0.97 5.90 -1.89
N THR A 96 -0.13 6.28 -2.49
CA THR A 96 -1.33 6.72 -1.77
C THR A 96 -2.53 5.89 -2.19
N GLY A 97 -3.43 5.64 -1.25
CA GLY A 97 -4.63 4.87 -1.47
C GLY A 97 -5.51 4.85 -0.24
N THR A 98 -6.31 3.82 -0.12
CA THR A 98 -7.24 3.63 1.00
C THR A 98 -6.85 2.41 1.81
N GLY A 99 -7.03 2.49 3.12
CA GLY A 99 -6.85 1.37 4.03
C GLY A 99 -8.09 1.10 4.87
N TYR A 100 -8.12 -0.09 5.45
CA TYR A 100 -9.16 -0.51 6.36
C TYR A 100 -8.57 -1.32 7.53
N SER A 101 -8.98 -0.96 8.74
CA SER A 101 -8.63 -1.68 9.96
C SER A 101 -9.84 -2.49 10.44
N ALA A 102 -9.77 -3.81 10.36
CA ALA A 102 -10.81 -4.69 10.89
C ALA A 102 -10.89 -4.62 12.43
N ARG A 103 -9.79 -4.26 13.08
CA ARG A 103 -9.75 -4.07 14.54
C ARG A 103 -10.66 -2.94 14.99
N ASP A 104 -10.70 -1.87 14.22
CA ASP A 104 -11.45 -0.65 14.55
C ASP A 104 -12.72 -0.48 13.73
N GLY A 105 -12.85 -1.23 12.63
CA GLY A 105 -13.94 -1.08 11.67
C GLY A 105 -13.91 0.24 10.91
N ARG A 106 -12.71 0.79 10.65
CA ARG A 106 -12.55 2.11 10.04
C ARG A 106 -11.70 2.07 8.79
N THR A 107 -12.11 2.84 7.79
CA THR A 107 -11.27 3.18 6.64
C THR A 107 -10.41 4.40 6.96
N PHE A 108 -9.27 4.49 6.29
CA PHE A 108 -8.35 5.62 6.42
C PHE A 108 -7.66 5.91 5.08
N ASN A 109 -7.14 7.12 4.96
CA ASN A 109 -6.26 7.47 3.85
C ASN A 109 -4.86 6.95 4.14
N ALA A 110 -4.32 6.18 3.20
CA ALA A 110 -3.02 5.52 3.35
C ALA A 110 -1.96 6.23 2.53
N THR A 111 -0.80 6.46 3.15
CA THR A 111 0.43 6.88 2.47
C THR A 111 1.52 5.88 2.82
N VAL A 112 2.14 5.31 1.80
CA VAL A 112 3.08 4.20 1.95
C VAL A 112 4.41 4.55 1.28
N THR A 113 5.50 4.31 2.00
CA THR A 113 6.86 4.43 1.48
C THR A 113 7.67 3.20 1.88
N SER A 114 8.70 2.87 1.12
CA SER A 114 9.63 1.80 1.46
C SER A 114 11.07 2.25 1.26
N ASP A 115 11.97 1.77 2.11
CA ASP A 115 13.42 1.91 1.97
C ASP A 115 14.09 0.57 1.59
N GLY A 116 13.29 -0.43 1.21
CA GLY A 116 13.72 -1.79 0.89
C GLY A 116 13.34 -2.79 1.97
N PRO A 117 14.02 -2.83 3.14
CA PRO A 117 13.71 -3.79 4.20
C PRO A 117 12.48 -3.43 5.03
N THR A 118 12.09 -2.16 5.07
CA THR A 118 10.92 -1.70 5.81
C THR A 118 9.93 -0.97 4.91
N LEU A 119 8.66 -1.01 5.31
CA LEU A 119 7.58 -0.27 4.70
C LEU A 119 6.93 0.59 5.78
N LYS A 120 6.87 1.89 5.54
CA LYS A 120 6.26 2.86 6.44
C LYS A 120 4.86 3.16 5.93
N LEU A 121 3.87 2.91 6.77
CA LEU A 121 2.46 3.19 6.50
C LEU A 121 1.98 4.31 7.42
N LYS A 122 1.51 5.39 6.83
CA LYS A 122 0.82 6.47 7.51
C LYS A 122 -0.66 6.37 7.17
N GLY A 123 -1.50 6.15 8.16
CA GLY A 123 -2.95 6.15 8.02
C GLY A 123 -3.56 7.37 8.69
N CYS A 124 -4.41 8.09 7.97
CA CYS A 124 -5.08 9.28 8.48
C CYS A 124 -6.61 9.16 8.36
N VAL A 125 -7.30 9.51 9.44
CA VAL A 125 -8.74 9.75 9.48
C VAL A 125 -8.93 11.22 9.84
N MET A 126 -9.37 12.04 8.90
CA MET A 126 -9.41 13.50 9.04
C MET A 126 -8.01 14.05 9.41
N VAL A 127 -7.87 14.72 10.56
CA VAL A 127 -6.60 15.29 11.04
C VAL A 127 -5.79 14.32 11.91
N PHE A 128 -6.35 13.17 12.26
CA PHE A 128 -5.70 12.18 13.11
C PHE A 128 -4.94 11.17 12.25
N CYS A 129 -3.63 11.09 12.45
CA CYS A 129 -2.76 10.18 11.72
C CYS A 129 -2.02 9.24 12.66
N LYS A 130 -1.85 7.99 12.22
CA LYS A 130 -1.03 6.98 12.88
C LYS A 130 0.01 6.46 11.90
N LYS A 131 1.24 6.25 12.38
CA LYS A 131 2.32 5.66 11.60
C LYS A 131 2.68 4.29 12.16
N VAL A 132 2.83 3.33 11.26
CA VAL A 132 3.33 1.98 11.60
C VAL A 132 4.43 1.59 10.62
N VAL A 133 5.27 0.63 11.02
CA VAL A 133 6.36 0.10 10.20
C VAL A 133 6.18 -1.39 10.04
N TRP A 134 6.09 -1.85 8.80
CA TRP A 134 6.11 -3.27 8.46
C TRP A 134 7.51 -3.67 8.00
N THR A 135 7.87 -4.91 8.23
CA THR A 135 9.17 -5.46 7.85
C THR A 135 9.02 -6.48 6.73
N ARG A 136 9.93 -6.43 5.78
CA ARG A 136 9.94 -7.40 4.68
C ARG A 136 10.25 -8.81 5.19
N THR A 137 9.53 -9.79 4.67
CA THR A 137 9.77 -11.21 4.99
C THR A 137 10.32 -11.97 3.80
#